data_161c77b036b0e2cd238f4b5a52e0f366
#
_entry.id   161c77b036b0e2cd238f4b5a52e0f366
#
_cell.length_a   1.000
_cell.length_b   1.000
_cell.length_c   1.000
_cell.angle_alpha   90.00
_cell.angle_beta   90.00
_cell.angle_gamma   90.00
#
_symmetry.space_group_name_H-M   'P 1'
#
loop_
_entity.id
_entity.type
_entity.pdbx_description
1 polymer ?
#
loop_
_entity_poly.entity_id
_entity_poly.type
_entity_poly.pdbx_seq_one_letter_code
_entity_poly.pdbx_strand_id
1 'polypeptide(L)'
;MPSLFLGLTDWIASVIASGGYGMVFALMVVEGILTPIPSEFIMPFAGFLAAQGALNLALVIVVGTAGAAIGNTVAYGIGARVGRPLVERYGRFVALGPSDLAWAESWFAKWGDLGILVGHAVPGTRSFISFPAGIARMRLRNFVAFSTAGAAIWNTVLVLAGYYLLQGWRVFAETTENVDLYVVVAAIAATAGYVYWRKWRSKRREAGQAKA
;
A
#
# COMPACT_ATOMS: atom_id res chain seq x y z
N MET A 1 -15.79 18.60 16.71
CA MET A 1 -15.44 17.17 16.83
C MET A 1 -14.12 16.97 16.10
N PRO A 2 -13.10 16.35 16.69
CA PRO A 2 -11.92 16.01 15.92
C PRO A 2 -12.36 15.11 14.76
N SER A 3 -11.88 15.39 13.57
CA SER A 3 -12.19 14.60 12.40
C SER A 3 -11.68 13.16 12.61
N LEU A 4 -12.34 12.19 12.02
CA LEU A 4 -11.93 10.78 12.05
C LEU A 4 -10.48 10.64 11.54
N PHE A 5 -10.11 11.49 10.59
CA PHE A 5 -8.76 11.56 10.01
C PHE A 5 -7.74 12.09 11.04
N LEU A 6 -8.02 13.21 11.73
CA LEU A 6 -7.14 13.74 12.77
C LEU A 6 -7.00 12.74 13.94
N GLY A 7 -8.08 12.08 14.34
CA GLY A 7 -8.03 11.04 15.37
C GLY A 7 -7.16 9.84 14.98
N LEU A 8 -7.20 9.39 13.72
CA LEU A 8 -6.35 8.31 13.23
C LEU A 8 -4.87 8.74 13.16
N THR A 9 -4.61 9.95 12.67
CA THR A 9 -3.24 10.48 12.60
C THR A 9 -2.63 10.68 13.97
N ASP A 10 -3.38 11.22 14.93
CA ASP A 10 -2.92 11.41 16.31
C ASP A 10 -2.69 10.06 17.00
N TRP A 11 -3.56 9.07 16.75
CA TRP A 11 -3.37 7.72 17.27
C TRP A 11 -2.09 7.07 16.70
N ILE A 12 -1.87 7.11 15.39
CA ILE A 12 -0.65 6.57 14.74
C ILE A 12 0.59 7.29 15.31
N ALA A 13 0.56 8.62 15.39
CA ALA A 13 1.66 9.39 15.93
C ALA A 13 1.97 9.01 17.38
N SER A 14 0.95 8.85 18.23
CA SER A 14 1.12 8.45 19.63
C SER A 14 1.67 7.02 19.77
N VAL A 15 1.21 6.11 18.93
CA VAL A 15 1.66 4.71 18.89
C VAL A 15 3.13 4.63 18.46
N ILE A 16 3.52 5.38 17.41
CA ILE A 16 4.91 5.41 16.96
C ILE A 16 5.78 6.13 18.00
N ALA A 17 5.32 7.22 18.59
CA ALA A 17 6.07 7.95 19.62
C ALA A 17 6.34 7.09 20.86
N SER A 18 5.37 6.24 21.26
CA SER A 18 5.52 5.36 22.43
C SER A 18 6.36 4.10 22.15
N GLY A 19 6.24 3.52 20.95
CA GLY A 19 6.88 2.26 20.60
C GLY A 19 8.13 2.40 19.73
N GLY A 20 8.44 3.61 19.25
CA GLY A 20 9.62 3.90 18.45
C GLY A 20 9.74 3.02 17.20
N TYR A 21 10.96 2.59 16.93
CA TYR A 21 11.27 1.74 15.76
C TYR A 21 10.53 0.41 15.76
N GLY A 22 10.30 -0.18 16.97
CA GLY A 22 9.57 -1.45 17.09
C GLY A 22 8.13 -1.34 16.56
N MET A 23 7.49 -0.21 16.83
CA MET A 23 6.12 0.04 16.35
C MET A 23 6.09 0.36 14.86
N VAL A 24 7.04 1.14 14.33
CA VAL A 24 7.19 1.34 12.88
C VAL A 24 7.34 0.00 12.18
N PHE A 25 8.22 -0.87 12.67
CA PHE A 25 8.42 -2.21 12.13
C PHE A 25 7.12 -3.03 12.14
N ALA A 26 6.46 -3.13 13.30
CA ALA A 26 5.25 -3.93 13.47
C ALA A 26 4.09 -3.44 12.55
N LEU A 27 3.88 -2.13 12.50
CA LEU A 27 2.86 -1.53 11.63
C LEU A 27 3.14 -1.81 10.15
N MET A 28 4.42 -1.73 9.72
CA MET A 28 4.82 -2.02 8.35
C MET A 28 4.73 -3.51 7.99
N VAL A 29 4.93 -4.42 8.97
CA VAL A 29 4.67 -5.86 8.77
C VAL A 29 3.18 -6.10 8.55
N VAL A 30 2.33 -5.53 9.40
CA VAL A 30 0.87 -5.68 9.30
C VAL A 30 0.35 -5.08 8.00
N GLU A 31 0.84 -3.90 7.60
CA GLU A 31 0.50 -3.24 6.33
C GLU A 31 0.86 -4.12 5.14
N GLY A 32 2.05 -4.71 5.12
CA GLY A 32 2.49 -5.60 4.03
C GLY A 32 1.67 -6.89 3.90
N ILE A 33 1.00 -7.34 4.97
CA ILE A 33 0.15 -8.54 4.94
C ILE A 33 -1.29 -8.21 4.51
N LEU A 34 -1.91 -7.20 5.12
CA LEU A 34 -3.37 -6.99 5.05
C LEU A 34 -3.80 -5.57 4.68
N THR A 35 -2.91 -4.62 4.66
CA THR A 35 -3.18 -3.19 4.34
C THR A 35 -4.33 -2.53 5.13
N PRO A 36 -4.52 -2.77 6.43
CA PRO A 36 -5.55 -2.08 7.20
C PRO A 36 -5.19 -0.61 7.43
N ILE A 37 -3.89 -0.28 7.46
CA ILE A 37 -3.35 1.06 7.67
C ILE A 37 -2.35 1.33 6.55
N PRO A 38 -2.64 2.25 5.62
CA PRO A 38 -1.72 2.57 4.54
C PRO A 38 -0.39 3.13 5.07
N SER A 39 0.72 2.71 4.49
CA SER A 39 2.06 3.23 4.83
C SER A 39 2.21 4.73 4.58
N GLU A 40 1.31 5.29 3.77
CA GLU A 40 1.14 6.71 3.50
C GLU A 40 0.84 7.53 4.78
N PHE A 41 0.42 6.86 5.85
CA PHE A 41 0.30 7.46 7.18
C PHE A 41 1.48 7.09 8.07
N ILE A 42 1.91 5.83 8.09
CA ILE A 42 2.94 5.32 9.00
C ILE A 42 4.29 6.00 8.72
N MET A 43 4.76 5.96 7.48
CA MET A 43 6.11 6.40 7.13
C MET A 43 6.30 7.93 7.17
N PRO A 44 5.33 8.78 6.72
CA PRO A 44 5.45 10.22 6.92
C PRO A 44 5.44 10.63 8.38
N PHE A 45 4.63 10.00 9.25
CA PHE A 45 4.64 10.29 10.68
C PHE A 45 5.97 9.91 11.33
N ALA A 46 6.54 8.76 10.99
CA ALA A 46 7.86 8.37 11.45
C ALA A 46 8.94 9.34 10.95
N GLY A 47 8.82 9.85 9.71
CA GLY A 47 9.66 10.92 9.15
C GLY A 47 9.54 12.24 9.91
N PHE A 48 8.33 12.63 10.27
CA PHE A 48 8.09 13.81 11.11
C PHE A 48 8.72 13.70 12.50
N LEU A 49 8.59 12.54 13.17
CA LEU A 49 9.26 12.30 14.44
C LEU A 49 10.80 12.32 14.31
N ALA A 50 11.31 11.86 13.15
CA ALA A 50 12.74 12.00 12.86
C ALA A 50 13.17 13.47 12.68
N ALA A 51 12.31 14.31 12.07
CA ALA A 51 12.57 15.76 11.96
C ALA A 51 12.59 16.47 13.32
N GLN A 52 11.83 15.95 14.29
CA GLN A 52 11.83 16.43 15.67
C GLN A 52 13.00 15.90 16.51
N GLY A 53 13.87 15.05 15.95
CA GLY A 53 15.00 14.46 16.66
C GLY A 53 14.62 13.26 17.55
N ALA A 54 13.34 12.84 17.57
CA ALA A 54 12.89 11.70 18.37
C ALA A 54 13.33 10.36 17.76
N LEU A 55 13.51 10.29 16.45
CA LEU A 55 13.96 9.11 15.71
C LEU A 55 15.10 9.47 14.74
N ASN A 56 15.92 8.49 14.38
CA ASN A 56 16.92 8.65 13.34
C ASN A 56 16.30 8.37 11.96
N LEU A 57 16.46 9.29 11.01
CA LEU A 57 15.88 9.21 9.67
C LEU A 57 16.25 7.92 8.91
N ALA A 58 17.56 7.59 8.91
CA ALA A 58 18.06 6.42 8.21
C ALA A 58 17.53 5.11 8.83
N LEU A 59 17.47 5.04 10.17
CA LEU A 59 16.95 3.88 10.88
C LEU A 59 15.45 3.69 10.63
N VAL A 60 14.66 4.77 10.54
CA VAL A 60 13.23 4.70 10.19
C VAL A 60 13.06 4.05 8.82
N ILE A 61 13.84 4.49 7.81
CA ILE A 61 13.79 3.93 6.45
C ILE A 61 14.14 2.44 6.46
N VAL A 62 15.23 2.07 7.12
CA VAL A 62 15.70 0.66 7.18
C VAL A 62 14.68 -0.21 7.90
N VAL A 63 14.22 0.20 9.07
CA VAL A 63 13.28 -0.58 9.89
C VAL A 63 11.92 -0.71 9.21
N GLY A 64 11.40 0.39 8.64
CA GLY A 64 10.14 0.37 7.90
C GLY A 64 10.22 -0.51 6.65
N THR A 65 11.35 -0.46 5.94
CA THR A 65 11.57 -1.32 4.76
C THR A 65 11.71 -2.79 5.15
N ALA A 66 12.40 -3.10 6.25
CA ALA A 66 12.49 -4.46 6.77
C ALA A 66 11.11 -5.01 7.17
N GLY A 67 10.28 -4.21 7.84
CA GLY A 67 8.90 -4.57 8.16
C GLY A 67 8.07 -4.85 6.90
N ALA A 68 8.11 -3.96 5.91
CA ALA A 68 7.44 -4.14 4.64
C ALA A 68 7.91 -5.42 3.91
N ALA A 69 9.22 -5.68 3.87
CA ALA A 69 9.79 -6.86 3.22
C ALA A 69 9.28 -8.16 3.86
N ILE A 70 9.17 -8.21 5.19
CA ILE A 70 8.62 -9.37 5.91
C ILE A 70 7.12 -9.50 5.61
N GLY A 71 6.34 -8.43 5.75
CA GLY A 71 4.91 -8.42 5.48
C GLY A 71 4.59 -8.87 4.05
N ASN A 72 5.27 -8.29 3.06
CA ASN A 72 5.15 -8.65 1.65
C ASN A 72 5.52 -10.13 1.40
N THR A 73 6.56 -10.63 2.08
CA THR A 73 6.97 -12.04 1.95
C THR A 73 5.92 -12.99 2.53
N VAL A 74 5.28 -12.61 3.63
CA VAL A 74 4.16 -13.36 4.20
C VAL A 74 2.98 -13.36 3.24
N ALA A 75 2.59 -12.19 2.69
CA ALA A 75 1.52 -12.08 1.69
C ALA A 75 1.80 -12.91 0.43
N TYR A 76 3.04 -12.87 -0.07
CA TYR A 76 3.50 -13.77 -1.14
C TYR A 76 3.33 -15.23 -0.76
N GLY A 77 3.76 -15.63 0.45
CA GLY A 77 3.66 -17.01 0.94
C GLY A 77 2.22 -17.50 1.04
N ILE A 78 1.28 -16.62 1.44
CA ILE A 78 -0.15 -16.89 1.44
C ILE A 78 -0.62 -17.13 -0.02
N GLY A 79 -0.28 -16.22 -0.94
CA GLY A 79 -0.60 -16.36 -2.36
C GLY A 79 -0.08 -17.66 -2.97
N ALA A 80 1.16 -18.02 -2.67
CA ALA A 80 1.81 -19.23 -3.19
C ALA A 80 1.20 -20.53 -2.67
N ARG A 81 0.71 -20.55 -1.40
CA ARG A 81 0.14 -21.76 -0.77
C ARG A 81 -1.35 -21.90 -1.03
N VAL A 82 -2.09 -20.82 -0.90
CA VAL A 82 -3.56 -20.84 -0.95
C VAL A 82 -4.08 -20.57 -2.36
N GLY A 83 -3.32 -19.88 -3.16
CA GLY A 83 -3.36 -19.77 -4.62
C GLY A 83 -4.74 -19.60 -5.28
N ARG A 84 -4.83 -20.13 -6.48
CA ARG A 84 -6.06 -20.16 -7.28
C ARG A 84 -7.31 -20.63 -6.54
N PRO A 85 -7.30 -21.72 -5.73
CA PRO A 85 -8.50 -22.18 -5.04
C PRO A 85 -9.11 -21.15 -4.09
N LEU A 86 -8.30 -20.32 -3.43
CA LEU A 86 -8.80 -19.27 -2.54
C LEU A 86 -9.52 -18.18 -3.33
N VAL A 87 -8.94 -17.75 -4.45
CA VAL A 87 -9.54 -16.72 -5.31
C VAL A 87 -10.83 -17.23 -5.94
N GLU A 88 -10.87 -18.46 -6.39
CA GLU A 88 -12.08 -19.07 -6.97
C GLU A 88 -13.21 -19.22 -5.93
N ARG A 89 -12.88 -19.55 -4.68
CA ARG A 89 -13.86 -19.80 -3.62
C ARG A 89 -14.22 -18.56 -2.80
N TYR A 90 -13.26 -17.69 -2.53
CA TYR A 90 -13.40 -16.55 -1.62
C TYR A 90 -13.06 -15.20 -2.25
N GLY A 91 -12.73 -15.14 -3.53
CA GLY A 91 -12.27 -13.93 -4.23
C GLY A 91 -13.25 -12.76 -4.12
N ARG A 92 -14.56 -13.05 -4.03
CA ARG A 92 -15.58 -12.00 -3.81
C ARG A 92 -15.45 -11.27 -2.47
N PHE A 93 -14.86 -11.90 -1.44
CA PHE A 93 -14.66 -11.28 -0.11
C PHE A 93 -13.38 -10.44 -0.06
N VAL A 94 -12.39 -10.76 -0.90
CA VAL A 94 -11.12 -10.03 -0.99
C VAL A 94 -11.04 -9.14 -2.24
N ALA A 95 -12.17 -8.95 -2.92
CA ALA A 95 -12.30 -8.17 -4.16
C ALA A 95 -11.34 -8.62 -5.29
N LEU A 96 -10.88 -9.87 -5.27
CA LEU A 96 -10.03 -10.48 -6.28
C LEU A 96 -10.85 -11.47 -7.09
N GLY A 97 -10.93 -11.25 -8.40
CA GLY A 97 -11.62 -12.13 -9.33
C GLY A 97 -10.65 -12.88 -10.26
N PRO A 98 -11.16 -13.87 -11.03
CA PRO A 98 -10.37 -14.56 -12.07
C PRO A 98 -9.74 -13.60 -13.09
N SER A 99 -10.40 -12.47 -13.37
CA SER A 99 -9.89 -11.42 -14.24
C SER A 99 -8.65 -10.70 -13.66
N ASP A 100 -8.58 -10.54 -12.33
CA ASP A 100 -7.47 -9.89 -11.67
C ASP A 100 -6.25 -10.82 -11.65
N LEU A 101 -6.47 -12.15 -11.54
CA LEU A 101 -5.42 -13.14 -11.73
C LEU A 101 -4.86 -13.12 -13.15
N ALA A 102 -5.73 -13.16 -14.15
CA ALA A 102 -5.30 -13.13 -15.56
C ALA A 102 -4.55 -11.83 -15.88
N TRP A 103 -4.98 -10.71 -15.29
CA TRP A 103 -4.25 -9.44 -15.39
C TRP A 103 -2.87 -9.54 -14.76
N ALA A 104 -2.76 -10.08 -13.54
CA ALA A 104 -1.48 -10.25 -12.87
C ALA A 104 -0.54 -11.19 -13.62
N GLU A 105 -1.04 -12.34 -14.12
CA GLU A 105 -0.28 -13.25 -14.95
C GLU A 105 0.24 -12.55 -16.21
N SER A 106 -0.59 -11.75 -16.90
CA SER A 106 -0.18 -10.97 -18.06
C SER A 106 0.84 -9.86 -17.74
N TRP A 107 0.67 -9.22 -16.57
CA TRP A 107 1.60 -8.23 -16.07
C TRP A 107 2.99 -8.83 -15.82
N PHE A 108 3.06 -9.97 -15.11
CA PHE A 108 4.31 -10.65 -14.82
C PHE A 108 4.94 -11.26 -16.08
N ALA A 109 4.14 -11.74 -17.04
CA ALA A 109 4.64 -12.21 -18.33
C ALA A 109 5.29 -11.08 -19.13
N LYS A 110 4.77 -9.85 -19.02
CA LYS A 110 5.29 -8.68 -19.75
C LYS A 110 6.50 -8.03 -19.07
N TRP A 111 6.45 -7.86 -17.75
CA TRP A 111 7.41 -7.08 -16.98
C TRP A 111 8.38 -7.93 -16.16
N GLY A 112 8.13 -9.23 -16.03
CA GLY A 112 8.95 -10.14 -15.25
C GLY A 112 9.17 -9.66 -13.82
N ASP A 113 10.40 -9.82 -13.34
CA ASP A 113 10.82 -9.44 -11.98
C ASP A 113 10.75 -7.91 -11.75
N LEU A 114 10.97 -7.11 -12.80
CA LEU A 114 10.86 -5.64 -12.73
C LEU A 114 9.42 -5.19 -12.43
N GLY A 115 8.41 -5.99 -12.80
CA GLY A 115 7.02 -5.72 -12.48
C GLY A 115 6.76 -5.63 -10.98
N ILE A 116 7.53 -6.36 -10.16
CA ILE A 116 7.47 -6.28 -8.69
C ILE A 116 8.07 -4.97 -8.18
N LEU A 117 9.25 -4.59 -8.69
CA LEU A 117 9.90 -3.33 -8.31
C LEU A 117 8.96 -2.14 -8.55
N VAL A 118 8.44 -2.04 -9.79
CA VAL A 118 7.52 -0.96 -10.18
C VAL A 118 6.22 -1.04 -9.37
N GLY A 119 5.66 -2.24 -9.20
CA GLY A 119 4.43 -2.42 -8.45
C GLY A 119 4.53 -1.99 -6.98
N HIS A 120 5.69 -2.19 -6.34
CA HIS A 120 5.94 -1.72 -4.97
C HIS A 120 6.33 -0.23 -4.88
N ALA A 121 6.80 0.36 -5.98
CA ALA A 121 7.11 1.78 -6.05
C ALA A 121 5.89 2.66 -6.42
N VAL A 122 4.75 2.05 -6.78
CA VAL A 122 3.54 2.79 -7.18
C VAL A 122 2.47 2.66 -6.10
N PRO A 123 1.88 3.80 -5.64
CA PRO A 123 0.79 3.78 -4.66
C PRO A 123 -0.41 2.96 -5.17
N GLY A 124 -1.09 2.26 -4.28
CA GLY A 124 -2.27 1.47 -4.57
C GLY A 124 -2.00 0.08 -5.16
N THR A 125 -0.93 -0.12 -5.94
CA THR A 125 -0.57 -1.46 -6.45
C THR A 125 0.31 -2.23 -5.47
N ARG A 126 1.12 -1.54 -4.68
CA ARG A 126 2.10 -2.11 -3.76
C ARG A 126 1.51 -3.10 -2.75
N SER A 127 0.35 -2.78 -2.21
CA SER A 127 -0.30 -3.57 -1.16
C SER A 127 -0.90 -4.88 -1.67
N PHE A 128 -1.16 -4.97 -2.96
CA PHE A 128 -1.82 -6.14 -3.56
C PHE A 128 -0.90 -7.00 -4.41
N ILE A 129 0.24 -6.46 -4.91
CA ILE A 129 1.07 -7.14 -5.91
C ILE A 129 1.78 -8.38 -5.36
N SER A 130 2.03 -8.43 -4.04
CA SER A 130 2.68 -9.56 -3.37
C SER A 130 1.87 -10.84 -3.47
N PHE A 131 0.55 -10.75 -3.34
CA PHE A 131 -0.35 -11.89 -3.38
C PHE A 131 -0.42 -12.53 -4.78
N PRO A 132 -0.69 -11.80 -5.88
CA PRO A 132 -0.61 -12.34 -7.24
C PRO A 132 0.77 -12.88 -7.62
N ALA A 133 1.86 -12.27 -7.14
CA ALA A 133 3.22 -12.76 -7.36
C ALA A 133 3.41 -14.16 -6.74
N GLY A 134 2.82 -14.39 -5.55
CA GLY A 134 2.78 -15.69 -4.90
C GLY A 134 1.98 -16.71 -5.71
N ILE A 135 0.79 -16.34 -6.21
CA ILE A 135 -0.04 -17.21 -7.05
C ILE A 135 0.68 -17.60 -8.34
N ALA A 136 1.38 -16.66 -8.98
CA ALA A 136 2.20 -16.90 -10.16
C ALA A 136 3.46 -17.72 -9.87
N ARG A 137 3.72 -18.10 -8.59
CA ARG A 137 4.88 -18.87 -8.15
C ARG A 137 6.21 -18.29 -8.64
N MET A 138 6.33 -16.96 -8.60
CA MET A 138 7.57 -16.28 -8.90
C MET A 138 8.71 -16.79 -8.01
N ARG A 139 9.96 -16.72 -8.45
CA ARG A 139 11.12 -17.14 -7.62
C ARG A 139 11.20 -16.26 -6.37
N LEU A 140 11.09 -16.86 -5.18
CA LEU A 140 11.07 -16.14 -3.90
C LEU A 140 12.25 -15.17 -3.73
N ARG A 141 13.46 -15.58 -4.13
CA ARG A 141 14.66 -14.70 -4.04
C ARG A 141 14.50 -13.43 -4.85
N ASN A 142 14.00 -13.53 -6.08
CA ASN A 142 13.77 -12.38 -6.96
C ASN A 142 12.62 -11.51 -6.40
N PHE A 143 11.53 -12.14 -5.94
CA PHE A 143 10.44 -11.43 -5.29
C PHE A 143 10.95 -10.60 -4.11
N VAL A 144 11.66 -11.22 -3.15
CA VAL A 144 12.17 -10.52 -1.96
C VAL A 144 13.11 -9.38 -2.35
N ALA A 145 14.04 -9.60 -3.29
CA ALA A 145 14.98 -8.56 -3.72
C ALA A 145 14.28 -7.36 -4.35
N PHE A 146 13.41 -7.58 -5.35
CA PHE A 146 12.73 -6.50 -6.06
C PHE A 146 11.63 -5.84 -5.22
N SER A 147 10.90 -6.61 -4.40
CA SER A 147 9.90 -6.09 -3.46
C SER A 147 10.54 -5.19 -2.40
N THR A 148 11.66 -5.64 -1.80
CA THR A 148 12.40 -4.84 -0.81
C THR A 148 12.97 -3.57 -1.43
N ALA A 149 13.54 -3.65 -2.63
CA ALA A 149 14.06 -2.47 -3.33
C ALA A 149 12.93 -1.46 -3.66
N GLY A 150 11.80 -1.93 -4.19
CA GLY A 150 10.65 -1.07 -4.46
C GLY A 150 10.06 -0.45 -3.19
N ALA A 151 9.93 -1.24 -2.11
CA ALA A 151 9.48 -0.74 -0.82
C ALA A 151 10.47 0.28 -0.23
N ALA A 152 11.79 0.07 -0.36
CA ALA A 152 12.80 1.01 0.10
C ALA A 152 12.69 2.36 -0.60
N ILE A 153 12.52 2.36 -1.92
CA ILE A 153 12.33 3.59 -2.71
C ILE A 153 11.09 4.33 -2.21
N TRP A 154 9.95 3.65 -2.14
CA TRP A 154 8.69 4.27 -1.72
C TRP A 154 8.73 4.77 -0.27
N ASN A 155 9.21 3.95 0.65
CA ASN A 155 9.34 4.32 2.06
C ASN A 155 10.28 5.52 2.24
N THR A 156 11.38 5.59 1.47
CA THR A 156 12.28 6.75 1.49
C THR A 156 11.55 8.02 1.05
N VAL A 157 10.77 7.96 -0.04
CA VAL A 157 9.97 9.11 -0.50
C VAL A 157 8.98 9.55 0.59
N LEU A 158 8.26 8.61 1.20
CA LEU A 158 7.28 8.92 2.22
C LEU A 158 7.91 9.49 3.50
N VAL A 159 9.02 8.91 3.96
CA VAL A 159 9.74 9.41 5.15
C VAL A 159 10.29 10.81 4.89
N LEU A 160 10.90 11.06 3.74
CA LEU A 160 11.39 12.38 3.37
C LEU A 160 10.25 13.40 3.22
N ALA A 161 9.13 13.00 2.65
CA ALA A 161 7.93 13.84 2.61
C ALA A 161 7.48 14.23 4.02
N GLY A 162 7.40 13.27 4.94
CA GLY A 162 7.07 13.55 6.34
C GLY A 162 8.09 14.43 7.04
N TYR A 163 9.38 14.17 6.80
CA TYR A 163 10.48 14.91 7.38
C TYR A 163 10.46 16.41 7.00
N TYR A 164 10.18 16.72 5.73
CA TYR A 164 10.23 18.08 5.21
C TYR A 164 8.88 18.80 5.17
N LEU A 165 7.77 18.09 4.96
CA LEU A 165 6.46 18.68 4.65
C LEU A 165 5.49 18.69 5.82
N LEU A 166 5.57 17.74 6.78
CA LEU A 166 4.53 17.58 7.78
C LEU A 166 4.50 18.73 8.81
N GLN A 167 5.59 19.46 8.99
CA GLN A 167 5.58 20.69 9.80
C GLN A 167 4.69 21.76 9.14
N GLY A 168 4.77 21.91 7.81
CA GLY A 168 3.89 22.80 7.06
C GLY A 168 2.45 22.33 6.98
N TRP A 169 2.23 21.01 6.98
CA TRP A 169 0.89 20.41 6.91
C TRP A 169 0.04 20.69 8.16
N ARG A 170 0.62 20.65 9.36
CA ARG A 170 -0.11 21.02 10.59
C ARG A 170 -0.60 22.46 10.54
N VAL A 171 0.26 23.38 10.13
CA VAL A 171 -0.12 24.80 9.96
C VAL A 171 -1.22 24.94 8.89
N PHE A 172 -1.10 24.20 7.78
CA PHE A 172 -2.11 24.20 6.72
C PHE A 172 -3.44 23.58 7.18
N ALA A 173 -3.42 22.45 7.89
CA ALA A 173 -4.62 21.78 8.39
C ALA A 173 -5.35 22.60 9.45
N GLU A 174 -4.63 23.29 10.33
CA GLU A 174 -5.20 24.20 11.34
C GLU A 174 -5.81 25.46 10.71
N THR A 175 -5.29 25.89 9.54
CA THR A 175 -5.75 27.10 8.86
C THR A 175 -6.95 26.85 7.93
N THR A 176 -7.22 25.56 7.59
CA THR A 176 -8.25 25.19 6.62
C THR A 176 -9.32 24.32 7.28
N GLU A 177 -10.41 24.94 7.75
CA GLU A 177 -11.52 24.29 8.47
C GLU A 177 -12.21 23.13 7.73
N ASN A 178 -11.99 22.96 6.41
CA ASN A 178 -12.69 22.01 5.55
C ASN A 178 -11.78 20.98 4.85
N VAL A 179 -10.51 20.81 5.27
CA VAL A 179 -9.59 19.84 4.63
C VAL A 179 -10.16 18.42 4.66
N ASP A 180 -10.81 18.04 5.76
CA ASP A 180 -11.43 16.74 5.92
C ASP A 180 -12.51 16.47 4.88
N LEU A 181 -13.34 17.46 4.61
CA LEU A 181 -14.42 17.38 3.62
C LEU A 181 -13.82 17.16 2.21
N TYR A 182 -12.77 17.90 1.86
CA TYR A 182 -12.11 17.76 0.55
C TYR A 182 -11.41 16.42 0.39
N VAL A 183 -10.73 15.92 1.43
CA VAL A 183 -10.07 14.60 1.41
C VAL A 183 -11.10 13.48 1.31
N VAL A 184 -12.18 13.54 2.10
CA VAL A 184 -13.25 12.55 2.06
C VAL A 184 -13.97 12.59 0.70
N VAL A 185 -14.29 13.78 0.19
CA VAL A 185 -14.93 13.94 -1.13
C VAL A 185 -14.01 13.43 -2.24
N ALA A 186 -12.72 13.74 -2.20
CA ALA A 186 -11.74 13.24 -3.16
C ALA A 186 -11.61 11.71 -3.11
N ALA A 187 -11.58 11.11 -1.92
CA ALA A 187 -11.53 9.66 -1.73
C ALA A 187 -12.81 8.98 -2.25
N ILE A 188 -13.98 9.55 -1.95
CA ILE A 188 -15.27 9.06 -2.46
C ILE A 188 -15.33 9.20 -3.98
N ALA A 189 -14.92 10.34 -4.53
CA ALA A 189 -14.91 10.59 -5.98
C ALA A 189 -13.94 9.64 -6.70
N ALA A 190 -12.75 9.40 -6.14
CA ALA A 190 -11.77 8.45 -6.68
C ALA A 190 -12.31 7.02 -6.66
N THR A 191 -12.94 6.61 -5.55
CA THR A 191 -13.56 5.28 -5.41
C THR A 191 -14.75 5.11 -6.36
N ALA A 192 -15.63 6.10 -6.44
CA ALA A 192 -16.77 6.09 -7.35
C ALA A 192 -16.32 6.09 -8.82
N GLY A 193 -15.31 6.90 -9.16
CA GLY A 193 -14.69 6.92 -10.48
C GLY A 193 -14.07 5.58 -10.87
N TYR A 194 -13.36 4.95 -9.93
CA TYR A 194 -12.79 3.61 -10.12
C TYR A 194 -13.87 2.54 -10.34
N VAL A 195 -14.91 2.52 -9.51
CA VAL A 195 -16.04 1.58 -9.65
C VAL A 195 -16.81 1.80 -10.96
N TYR A 196 -17.05 3.06 -11.33
CA TYR A 196 -17.70 3.41 -12.60
C TYR A 196 -16.86 2.98 -13.80
N TRP A 197 -15.56 3.28 -13.81
CA TRP A 197 -14.61 2.86 -14.84
C TRP A 197 -14.51 1.34 -14.98
N ARG A 198 -14.48 0.62 -13.85
CA ARG A 198 -14.49 -0.85 -13.81
C ARG A 198 -15.77 -1.43 -14.43
N LYS A 199 -16.95 -0.89 -14.06
CA LYS A 199 -18.25 -1.29 -14.64
C LYS A 199 -18.36 -0.97 -16.13
N TRP A 200 -17.84 0.17 -16.55
CA TRP A 200 -17.85 0.56 -17.95
C TRP A 200 -16.94 -0.33 -18.80
N ARG A 201 -15.77 -0.69 -18.29
CA ARG A 201 -14.86 -1.66 -18.95
C ARG A 201 -15.48 -3.05 -19.06
N SER A 202 -16.18 -3.56 -18.05
CA SER A 202 -16.82 -4.89 -18.11
C SER A 202 -17.92 -4.92 -19.16
N LYS A 203 -18.77 -3.89 -19.24
CA LYS A 203 -19.82 -3.77 -20.27
C LYS A 203 -19.28 -3.71 -21.71
N ARG A 204 -18.15 -3.05 -21.91
CA ARG A 204 -17.50 -3.01 -23.25
C ARG A 204 -16.92 -4.35 -23.67
N ARG A 205 -16.44 -5.17 -22.72
CA ARG A 205 -15.94 -6.52 -23.00
C ARG A 205 -17.08 -7.49 -23.37
N GLU A 206 -18.20 -7.41 -22.66
CA GLU A 206 -19.39 -8.21 -22.97
C GLU A 206 -19.99 -7.84 -24.34
N ALA A 207 -20.06 -6.57 -24.68
CA ALA A 207 -20.54 -6.08 -25.97
C ALA A 207 -19.59 -6.43 -27.15
N GLY A 208 -18.30 -6.60 -26.89
CA GLY A 208 -17.31 -7.05 -27.90
C GLY A 208 -17.40 -8.56 -28.17
N GLN A 209 -17.72 -9.37 -27.17
CA GLN A 209 -17.89 -10.82 -27.31
C GLN A 209 -19.23 -11.21 -27.94
N ALA A 210 -20.25 -10.37 -27.83
CA ALA A 210 -21.56 -10.61 -28.48
C ALA A 210 -21.58 -10.26 -29.98
N LYS A 211 -20.50 -9.67 -30.51
CA LYS A 211 -20.36 -9.30 -31.93
C LYS A 211 -19.34 -10.13 -32.72
N ALA A 212 -18.65 -11.07 -32.04
CA ALA A 212 -17.74 -12.07 -32.61
C ALA A 212 -18.38 -13.45 -32.64
#